data_996235464fae034b60b60c8256e8abd0
#
_entry.id   996235464fae034b60b60c8256e8abd0
#
_cell.length_a   1.000
_cell.length_b   1.000
_cell.length_c   1.000
_cell.angle_alpha   90.00
_cell.angle_beta   90.00
_cell.angle_gamma   90.00
#
_symmetry.space_group_name_H-M   'P 1'
#
loop_
_entity.id
_entity.type
_entity.pdbx_description
1 polymer ?
#
loop_
_entity_poly.entity_id
_entity_poly.type
_entity_poly.pdbx_seq_one_letter_code
_entity_poly.pdbx_strand_id
1 'polypeptide(L)'
;MKKKMKIFPAIDIKDKKCVRLVKGNFDNKTEYEISPIEQASKYKDHGFKNLHIVDLDGALTGETVNLDIIQEIVTKFDLKIEVGGGVRNFESVQRYIDAGVEKVILKSAAIKDKNF
;
A
#
# COMPACT_ATOMS: atom_id res chain seq x y z
N MET A 1 -17.40 -1.35 28.84
CA MET A 1 -16.79 -2.28 27.89
C MET A 1 -16.05 -1.52 26.79
N LYS A 2 -14.84 -1.86 26.53
CA LYS A 2 -14.05 -1.18 25.53
C LYS A 2 -14.25 -1.79 24.16
N LYS A 3 -14.55 -0.93 23.18
CA LYS A 3 -14.54 -1.34 21.78
C LYS A 3 -13.11 -1.56 21.31
N LYS A 4 -12.86 -2.68 20.68
CA LYS A 4 -11.61 -2.88 19.98
C LYS A 4 -11.67 -2.12 18.66
N MET A 5 -10.74 -1.19 18.48
CA MET A 5 -10.59 -0.47 17.21
C MET A 5 -9.49 -1.14 16.40
N LYS A 6 -9.79 -1.44 15.14
CA LYS A 6 -8.75 -1.83 14.20
C LYS A 6 -8.07 -0.56 13.70
N ILE A 7 -6.78 -0.45 13.97
CA ILE A 7 -5.98 0.66 13.50
C ILE A 7 -5.09 0.15 12.38
N PHE A 8 -5.20 0.79 11.22
CA PHE A 8 -4.39 0.49 10.05
C PHE A 8 -3.45 1.66 9.80
N PRO A 9 -2.22 1.60 10.31
CA PRO A 9 -1.25 2.60 9.92
C PRO A 9 -1.03 2.51 8.41
N ALA A 10 -0.72 3.64 7.79
CA ALA A 10 -0.61 3.73 6.36
C ALA A 10 0.79 4.14 5.92
N ILE A 11 1.23 3.58 4.82
CA ILE A 11 2.46 3.98 4.14
C ILE A 11 2.10 4.33 2.70
N ASP A 12 2.39 5.56 2.31
CA ASP A 12 2.27 5.98 0.91
C ASP A 12 3.65 5.89 0.27
N ILE A 13 3.76 5.18 -0.84
CA ILE A 13 5.04 4.94 -1.52
C ILE A 13 5.06 5.67 -2.86
N LYS A 14 6.09 6.48 -3.06
CA LYS A 14 6.37 7.11 -4.34
C LYS A 14 7.88 7.12 -4.56
N ASP A 15 8.32 6.73 -5.76
CA ASP A 15 9.74 6.63 -6.11
C ASP A 15 10.51 5.80 -5.08
N LYS A 16 9.88 4.72 -4.59
CA LYS A 16 10.44 3.77 -3.61
C LYS A 16 10.70 4.38 -2.24
N LYS A 17 10.06 5.52 -1.94
CA LYS A 17 10.21 6.22 -0.66
C LYS A 17 8.86 6.42 0.00
N CYS A 18 8.89 6.54 1.32
CA CYS A 18 7.71 6.97 2.06
C CYS A 18 7.48 8.45 1.79
N VAL A 19 6.24 8.80 1.46
CA VAL A 19 5.88 10.18 1.20
C VAL A 19 4.56 10.53 1.88
N ARG A 20 4.27 11.82 1.96
CA ARG A 20 2.99 12.32 2.39
C ARG A 20 2.52 13.35 1.37
N LEU A 21 1.30 13.16 0.87
CA LEU A 21 0.70 14.12 -0.04
C LEU A 21 0.00 15.21 0.75
N VAL A 22 0.22 16.46 0.35
CA VAL A 22 -0.49 17.59 0.94
C VAL A 22 -1.80 17.74 0.17
N LYS A 23 -2.93 17.54 0.88
CA LYS A 23 -4.27 17.64 0.29
C LYS A 23 -4.47 16.73 -0.94
N GLY A 24 -3.76 15.59 -1.00
CA GLY A 24 -3.86 14.68 -2.12
C GLY A 24 -3.18 15.14 -3.40
N ASN A 25 -2.39 16.20 -3.33
CA ASN A 25 -1.73 16.78 -4.50
C ASN A 25 -0.34 16.18 -4.69
N PHE A 26 -0.11 15.51 -5.82
CA PHE A 26 1.17 14.86 -6.12
C PHE A 26 2.33 15.84 -6.27
N ASP A 27 2.05 17.10 -6.61
CA ASP A 27 3.09 18.12 -6.72
C ASP A 27 3.56 18.64 -5.37
N ASN A 28 2.74 18.49 -4.34
CA ASN A 28 3.02 18.93 -2.97
C ASN A 28 3.17 17.71 -2.08
N LYS A 29 4.29 17.04 -2.17
CA LYS A 29 4.58 15.87 -1.36
C LYS A 29 5.73 16.14 -0.41
N THR A 30 5.69 15.50 0.75
CA THR A 30 6.80 15.48 1.69
C THR A 30 7.41 14.08 1.65
N GLU A 31 8.70 13.99 1.42
CA GLU A 31 9.43 12.74 1.47
C GLU A 31 10.00 12.55 2.87
N TYR A 32 9.84 11.35 3.40
CA TYR A 32 10.43 10.98 4.68
C TYR A 32 11.79 10.34 4.45
N GLU A 33 12.71 10.54 5.39
CA GLU A 33 14.03 9.94 5.33
C GLU A 33 14.01 8.43 5.53
N ILE A 34 12.96 7.93 6.17
CA ILE A 34 12.82 6.50 6.45
C ILE A 34 12.27 5.76 5.22
N SER A 35 12.83 4.58 4.95
CA SER A 35 12.34 3.76 3.84
C SER A 35 11.01 3.09 4.19
N PRO A 36 10.23 2.62 3.18
CA PRO A 36 9.01 1.87 3.45
C PRO A 36 9.23 0.64 4.33
N ILE A 37 10.33 -0.06 4.13
CA ILE A 37 10.66 -1.25 4.91
C ILE A 37 10.96 -0.89 6.37
N GLU A 38 11.72 0.16 6.60
CA GLU A 38 11.99 0.65 7.95
C GLU A 38 10.71 1.13 8.64
N GLN A 39 9.83 1.80 7.90
CA GLN A 39 8.56 2.27 8.45
C GLN A 39 7.67 1.08 8.84
N ALA A 40 7.61 0.04 8.01
CA ALA A 40 6.88 -1.18 8.32
C ALA A 40 7.45 -1.86 9.57
N SER A 41 8.78 -1.90 9.68
CA SER A 41 9.46 -2.44 10.87
C SER A 41 9.06 -1.70 12.14
N LYS A 42 9.00 -0.37 12.09
CA LYS A 42 8.59 0.44 13.24
C LYS A 42 7.16 0.16 13.64
N TYR A 43 6.25 0.03 12.68
CA TYR A 43 4.86 -0.30 12.98
C TYR A 43 4.76 -1.68 13.62
N LYS A 44 5.51 -2.65 13.12
CA LYS A 44 5.55 -4.00 13.69
C LYS A 44 6.06 -3.95 15.15
N ASP A 45 7.11 -3.20 15.39
CA ASP A 45 7.71 -3.07 16.73
C ASP A 45 6.75 -2.41 17.72
N HIS A 46 5.86 -1.55 17.24
CA HIS A 46 4.85 -0.90 18.08
C HIS A 46 3.59 -1.77 18.28
N GLY A 47 3.60 -3.00 17.80
CA GLY A 47 2.52 -3.95 18.02
C GLY A 47 1.39 -3.92 17.02
N PHE A 48 1.52 -3.16 15.93
CA PHE A 48 0.53 -3.19 14.87
C PHE A 48 0.61 -4.52 14.12
N LYS A 49 -0.55 -5.02 13.73
CA LYS A 49 -0.66 -6.29 13.00
C LYS A 49 -1.13 -6.11 11.56
N ASN A 50 -1.63 -4.94 11.24
CA ASN A 50 -2.18 -4.60 9.94
C ASN A 50 -1.49 -3.36 9.40
N LEU A 51 -1.35 -3.29 8.08
CA LEU A 51 -0.71 -2.17 7.43
C LEU A 51 -1.42 -1.87 6.11
N HIS A 52 -1.73 -0.61 5.88
CA HIS A 52 -2.29 -0.14 4.62
C HIS A 52 -1.18 0.50 3.79
N ILE A 53 -1.00 0.04 2.57
CA ILE A 53 0.01 0.57 1.66
C ILE A 53 -0.67 1.13 0.43
N VAL A 54 -0.28 2.36 0.06
CA VAL A 54 -0.74 2.98 -1.18
C VAL A 54 0.46 3.13 -2.10
N ASP A 55 0.39 2.53 -3.27
CA ASP A 55 1.37 2.70 -4.33
C ASP A 55 0.98 3.92 -5.16
N LEU A 56 1.57 5.07 -4.85
CA LEU A 56 1.25 6.32 -5.53
C LEU A 56 1.75 6.31 -6.97
N ASP A 57 2.86 5.65 -7.26
CA ASP A 57 3.34 5.48 -8.63
C ASP A 57 2.34 4.65 -9.43
N GLY A 58 1.84 3.57 -8.84
CA GLY A 58 0.82 2.75 -9.45
C GLY A 58 -0.48 3.52 -9.69
N ALA A 59 -0.86 4.40 -8.76
CA ALA A 59 -2.05 5.23 -8.91
C ALA A 59 -1.94 6.14 -10.14
N LEU A 60 -0.73 6.61 -10.46
CA LEU A 60 -0.49 7.44 -11.64
C LEU A 60 -0.43 6.65 -12.93
N THR A 61 0.22 5.49 -12.92
CA THR A 61 0.52 4.73 -14.14
C THR A 61 -0.47 3.60 -14.41
N GLY A 62 -1.16 3.14 -13.38
CA GLY A 62 -2.02 1.96 -13.50
C GLY A 62 -1.27 0.63 -13.39
N GLU A 63 0.01 0.67 -13.05
CA GLU A 63 0.85 -0.51 -12.94
C GLU A 63 1.29 -0.75 -11.50
N THR A 64 1.73 -1.98 -11.21
CA THR A 64 2.18 -2.37 -9.85
C THR A 64 3.66 -2.03 -9.66
N VAL A 65 3.98 -0.73 -9.69
CA VAL A 65 5.36 -0.23 -9.78
C VAL A 65 6.19 -0.60 -8.56
N ASN A 66 5.62 -0.55 -7.36
CA ASN A 66 6.35 -0.83 -6.12
C ASN A 66 6.04 -2.22 -5.57
N LEU A 67 5.65 -3.15 -6.43
CA LEU A 67 5.31 -4.52 -6.04
C LEU A 67 6.46 -5.21 -5.30
N ASP A 68 7.69 -5.00 -5.74
CA ASP A 68 8.88 -5.59 -5.14
C ASP A 68 9.05 -5.18 -3.68
N ILE A 69 8.84 -3.89 -3.38
CA ILE A 69 8.92 -3.37 -2.02
C ILE A 69 7.79 -3.95 -1.16
N ILE A 70 6.58 -4.00 -1.70
CA ILE A 70 5.42 -4.52 -0.99
C ILE A 70 5.61 -6.00 -0.68
N GLN A 71 6.13 -6.77 -1.64
CA GLN A 71 6.42 -8.18 -1.45
C GLN A 71 7.49 -8.40 -0.37
N GLU A 72 8.50 -7.55 -0.34
CA GLU A 72 9.52 -7.63 0.70
C GLU A 72 8.94 -7.39 2.09
N ILE A 73 8.06 -6.39 2.22
CA ILE A 73 7.38 -6.11 3.49
C ILE A 73 6.53 -7.30 3.93
N VAL A 74 5.77 -7.88 3.02
CA VAL A 74 4.94 -9.06 3.30
C VAL A 74 5.79 -10.22 3.78
N THR A 75 6.91 -10.48 3.10
CA THR A 75 7.78 -11.62 3.39
C THR A 75 8.55 -11.44 4.70
N LYS A 76 9.00 -10.21 4.95
CA LYS A 76 9.91 -9.93 6.06
C LYS A 76 9.19 -9.75 7.40
N PHE A 77 7.99 -9.23 7.38
CA PHE A 77 7.22 -8.94 8.59
C PHE A 77 5.93 -9.75 8.61
N ASP A 78 5.52 -10.16 9.81
CA ASP A 78 4.24 -10.83 9.99
C ASP A 78 3.16 -9.77 10.15
N LEU A 79 2.83 -9.10 9.05
CA LEU A 79 1.82 -8.07 8.97
C LEU A 79 0.78 -8.46 7.93
N LYS A 80 -0.47 -8.15 8.23
CA LYS A 80 -1.55 -8.26 7.25
C LYS A 80 -1.57 -6.98 6.44
N ILE A 81 -1.29 -7.11 5.15
CA ILE A 81 -1.13 -5.97 4.26
C ILE A 81 -2.38 -5.81 3.41
N GLU A 82 -2.91 -4.59 3.36
CA GLU A 82 -3.87 -4.21 2.34
C GLU A 82 -3.26 -3.14 1.46
N VAL A 83 -3.49 -3.25 0.17
CA VAL A 83 -2.85 -2.40 -0.84
C VAL A 83 -3.88 -1.70 -1.69
N GLY A 84 -3.63 -0.43 -1.98
CA GLY A 84 -4.36 0.35 -2.97
C GLY A 84 -3.39 1.05 -3.91
N GLY A 85 -3.91 1.62 -4.98
CA GLY A 85 -3.12 2.34 -5.98
C GLY A 85 -2.68 1.44 -7.13
N GLY A 86 -2.98 1.85 -8.34
CA GLY A 86 -2.58 1.13 -9.54
C GLY A 86 -3.38 -0.13 -9.85
N VAL A 87 -4.46 -0.35 -9.13
CA VAL A 87 -5.27 -1.56 -9.32
C VAL A 87 -6.43 -1.23 -10.24
N ARG A 88 -6.28 -1.53 -11.52
CA ARG A 88 -7.25 -1.19 -12.56
C ARG A 88 -7.75 -2.39 -13.35
N ASN A 89 -7.19 -3.57 -13.12
CA ASN A 89 -7.58 -4.77 -13.83
C ASN A 89 -7.30 -5.99 -12.98
N PHE A 90 -7.79 -7.12 -13.44
CA PHE A 90 -7.66 -8.39 -12.74
C PHE A 90 -6.19 -8.82 -12.60
N GLU A 91 -5.37 -8.53 -13.59
CA GLU A 91 -3.96 -8.89 -13.57
C GLU A 91 -3.22 -8.22 -12.42
N SER A 92 -3.50 -6.93 -12.17
CA SER A 92 -2.91 -6.22 -11.04
C SER A 92 -3.34 -6.81 -9.70
N VAL A 93 -4.62 -7.16 -9.56
CA VAL A 93 -5.12 -7.84 -8.36
C VAL A 93 -4.35 -9.14 -8.13
N GLN A 94 -4.19 -9.92 -9.19
CA GLN A 94 -3.51 -11.22 -9.09
C GLN A 94 -2.05 -11.07 -8.66
N ARG A 95 -1.36 -10.08 -9.18
CA ARG A 95 0.02 -9.81 -8.80
C ARG A 95 0.17 -9.51 -7.31
N TYR A 96 -0.73 -8.70 -6.75
CA TYR A 96 -0.70 -8.41 -5.33
C TYR A 96 -1.05 -9.64 -4.48
N ILE A 97 -2.03 -10.41 -4.91
CA ILE A 97 -2.41 -11.65 -4.20
C ILE A 97 -1.24 -12.64 -4.21
N ASP A 98 -0.59 -12.80 -5.35
CA ASP A 98 0.57 -13.70 -5.47
C ASP A 98 1.74 -13.24 -4.61
N ALA A 99 1.85 -11.94 -4.36
CA ALA A 99 2.87 -11.38 -3.48
C ALA A 99 2.57 -11.58 -1.99
N GLY A 100 1.37 -12.07 -1.65
CA GLY A 100 0.99 -12.35 -0.27
C GLY A 100 0.19 -11.26 0.41
N VAL A 101 -0.34 -10.30 -0.35
CA VAL A 101 -1.18 -9.24 0.18
C VAL A 101 -2.53 -9.83 0.62
N GLU A 102 -2.97 -9.44 1.80
CA GLU A 102 -4.23 -9.93 2.39
C GLU A 102 -5.46 -9.38 1.67
N LYS A 103 -5.44 -8.10 1.34
CA LYS A 103 -6.55 -7.42 0.67
C LYS A 103 -6.05 -6.43 -0.36
N VAL A 104 -6.79 -6.34 -1.45
CA VAL A 104 -6.55 -5.34 -2.48
C VAL A 104 -7.77 -4.43 -2.53
N ILE A 105 -7.54 -3.13 -2.41
CA ILE A 105 -8.61 -2.14 -2.39
C ILE A 105 -8.84 -1.59 -3.79
N LEU A 106 -10.07 -1.74 -4.25
CA LEU A 106 -10.49 -1.27 -5.56
C LEU A 106 -11.38 -0.05 -5.40
N LYS A 107 -11.10 0.98 -6.17
CA LYS A 107 -11.99 2.13 -6.27
C LYS A 107 -12.82 1.96 -7.54
N SER A 108 -14.12 2.13 -7.43
CA SER A 108 -15.02 1.91 -8.57
C SER A 108 -14.64 2.74 -9.80
N ALA A 109 -14.13 3.96 -9.58
CA ALA A 109 -13.70 4.83 -10.67
C ALA A 109 -12.48 4.30 -11.42
N ALA A 110 -11.72 3.38 -10.85
CA ALA A 110 -10.54 2.80 -11.47
C ALA A 110 -10.85 1.54 -12.26
N ILE A 111 -12.02 0.96 -12.07
CA ILE A 111 -12.41 -0.29 -12.74
C ILE A 111 -13.03 0.05 -14.10
N LYS A 112 -12.30 -0.25 -15.16
CA LYS A 112 -12.77 -0.01 -16.53
C LYS A 112 -12.99 -1.29 -17.32
N ASP A 113 -12.52 -2.39 -16.80
CA ASP A 113 -12.66 -3.70 -17.44
C ASP A 113 -14.00 -4.31 -17.05
N LYS A 114 -14.85 -4.57 -18.02
CA LYS A 114 -16.17 -5.13 -17.77
C LYS A 114 -16.13 -6.56 -17.23
N ASN A 115 -15.01 -7.23 -17.41
CA ASN A 115 -14.82 -8.60 -16.95
C ASN A 115 -14.20 -8.66 -15.56
N PHE A 116 -13.94 -7.52 -15.00
CA PHE A 116 -13.37 -7.44 -13.65
C PHE A 116 -14.44 -7.76 -12.54
#